data_43586e38a0b5cd2bceaee9e481186fc5
#
_entry.id   43586e38a0b5cd2bceaee9e481186fc5
#
_cell.length_a   1.000
_cell.length_b   1.000
_cell.length_c   1.000
_cell.angle_alpha   90.00
_cell.angle_beta   90.00
_cell.angle_gamma   90.00
#
_symmetry.space_group_name_H-M   'P 1'
#
loop_
_entity.id
_entity.type
_entity.pdbx_description
1 polymer ?
#
loop_
_entity_poly.entity_id
_entity_poly.type
_entity_poly.pdbx_seq_one_letter_code
_entity_poly.pdbx_strand_id
1 'polypeptide(L)'
;MERKLLLTITSLMLGVYVSAQGVYDTVSIFTGYAHQSYYSLNAGEIANIDNSDWDIAFDASGYGSTIRINGAIGTELYKYPDGDTSDWATLDTAGISSWPMVYDSDTTWAGGAFNTGKTSNPMDLGWGIYSTITHHVVGDSLFVIKLNNGSMKKLQIESLASGSFNFKYANIDGTNEVNETVSKSSFSGRNFGYYSIRAETEINREPASSSWDF
;
A
#
# COMPACT_ATOMS: atom_id res chain seq x y z
N MET A 1 -59.50 5.78 69.10
CA MET A 1 -58.85 4.60 68.46
C MET A 1 -58.60 4.95 67.02
N GLU A 2 -57.42 5.44 66.74
CA GLU A 2 -56.94 5.83 65.39
C GLU A 2 -56.23 4.67 64.76
N ARG A 3 -56.72 4.19 63.60
CA ARG A 3 -56.06 3.17 62.82
C ARG A 3 -55.08 3.89 61.84
N LYS A 4 -53.78 3.73 62.09
CA LYS A 4 -52.76 4.13 61.14
C LYS A 4 -52.71 3.13 59.99
N LEU A 5 -53.03 3.62 58.79
CA LEU A 5 -52.91 2.86 57.53
C LEU A 5 -51.47 2.91 57.09
N LEU A 6 -50.76 1.77 57.14
CA LEU A 6 -49.40 1.62 56.67
C LEU A 6 -49.44 1.37 55.15
N LEU A 7 -49.06 2.34 54.35
CA LEU A 7 -48.94 2.18 52.90
C LEU A 7 -47.56 1.64 52.57
N THR A 8 -47.52 0.38 52.22
CA THR A 8 -46.29 -0.25 51.74
C THR A 8 -46.16 -0.01 50.23
N ILE A 9 -45.24 0.89 49.83
CA ILE A 9 -44.92 1.13 48.41
C ILE A 9 -43.87 0.08 48.00
N THR A 10 -44.34 -0.94 47.27
CA THR A 10 -43.45 -1.92 46.64
C THR A 10 -42.93 -1.31 45.33
N SER A 11 -41.72 -0.81 45.37
CA SER A 11 -41.02 -0.35 44.18
C SER A 11 -40.58 -1.53 43.31
N LEU A 12 -41.29 -1.76 42.20
CA LEU A 12 -40.95 -2.75 41.21
C LEU A 12 -39.80 -2.17 40.35
N MET A 13 -38.56 -2.54 40.66
CA MET A 13 -37.43 -2.28 39.76
C MET A 13 -37.51 -3.19 38.56
N LEU A 14 -38.00 -2.69 37.42
CA LEU A 14 -37.82 -3.32 36.12
C LEU A 14 -36.34 -3.14 35.72
N GLY A 15 -35.54 -4.16 35.93
CA GLY A 15 -34.21 -4.23 35.38
C GLY A 15 -34.30 -4.43 33.84
N VAL A 16 -33.98 -3.41 33.08
CA VAL A 16 -33.81 -3.57 31.62
C VAL A 16 -32.43 -4.22 31.40
N TYR A 17 -32.45 -5.50 31.10
CA TYR A 17 -31.26 -6.20 30.65
C TYR A 17 -30.97 -5.79 29.18
N VAL A 18 -30.09 -4.86 28.96
CA VAL A 18 -29.52 -4.58 27.62
C VAL A 18 -28.46 -5.63 27.38
N SER A 19 -28.79 -6.70 26.67
CA SER A 19 -27.76 -7.57 26.09
C SER A 19 -27.17 -6.87 24.87
N ALA A 20 -25.92 -6.44 24.94
CA ALA A 20 -25.18 -6.06 23.75
C ALA A 20 -24.98 -7.33 22.90
N GLN A 21 -25.75 -7.47 21.83
CA GLN A 21 -25.47 -8.48 20.82
C GLN A 21 -24.31 -7.97 19.96
N GLY A 22 -23.21 -8.73 19.91
CA GLY A 22 -22.16 -8.48 18.94
C GLY A 22 -22.73 -8.61 17.53
N VAL A 23 -22.48 -7.64 16.69
CA VAL A 23 -22.76 -7.74 15.26
C VAL A 23 -21.55 -8.43 14.62
N TYR A 24 -21.82 -9.55 13.96
CA TYR A 24 -20.81 -10.30 13.22
C TYR A 24 -21.08 -10.11 11.72
N ASP A 25 -20.06 -9.77 10.97
CA ASP A 25 -20.11 -9.74 9.53
C ASP A 25 -18.96 -10.55 8.94
N THR A 26 -19.09 -11.00 7.71
CA THR A 26 -18.11 -11.84 7.04
C THR A 26 -17.70 -11.20 5.73
N VAL A 27 -16.40 -10.93 5.60
CA VAL A 27 -15.80 -10.40 4.38
C VAL A 27 -14.98 -11.50 3.73
N SER A 28 -15.16 -11.72 2.42
CA SER A 28 -14.40 -12.71 1.68
C SER A 28 -13.33 -12.05 0.83
N ILE A 29 -12.06 -12.44 1.05
CA ILE A 29 -10.94 -12.07 0.17
C ILE A 29 -10.56 -13.20 -0.79
N PHE A 30 -11.33 -14.29 -0.80
CA PHE A 30 -11.17 -15.50 -1.59
C PHE A 30 -9.81 -16.20 -1.41
N THR A 31 -9.68 -17.40 -1.99
CA THR A 31 -8.47 -18.21 -1.90
C THR A 31 -7.30 -17.49 -2.59
N GLY A 32 -6.14 -17.47 -1.93
CA GLY A 32 -4.93 -16.87 -2.48
C GLY A 32 -4.97 -15.34 -2.52
N TYR A 33 -5.77 -14.72 -1.65
CA TYR A 33 -5.93 -13.26 -1.59
C TYR A 33 -6.38 -12.65 -2.93
N ALA A 34 -7.21 -13.40 -3.67
CA ALA A 34 -7.63 -13.01 -5.01
C ALA A 34 -8.41 -11.68 -5.03
N HIS A 35 -9.01 -11.28 -3.91
CA HIS A 35 -9.69 -10.00 -3.77
C HIS A 35 -9.16 -9.20 -2.59
N GLN A 36 -9.33 -7.88 -2.69
CA GLN A 36 -9.18 -6.92 -1.61
C GLN A 36 -10.56 -6.34 -1.28
N SER A 37 -10.91 -6.35 0.00
CA SER A 37 -12.16 -5.76 0.46
C SER A 37 -11.90 -4.47 1.23
N TYR A 38 -12.77 -3.51 1.06
CA TYR A 38 -12.82 -2.25 1.79
C TYR A 38 -14.09 -2.22 2.61
N TYR A 39 -13.98 -2.12 3.91
CA TYR A 39 -15.10 -2.28 4.83
C TYR A 39 -15.30 -1.04 5.70
N SER A 40 -16.57 -0.65 5.88
CA SER A 40 -16.96 0.40 6.83
C SER A 40 -17.70 -0.23 8.01
N LEU A 41 -17.30 0.13 9.23
CA LEU A 41 -17.97 -0.30 10.45
C LEU A 41 -19.44 0.15 10.51
N ASN A 42 -19.80 1.20 9.78
CA ASN A 42 -21.15 1.74 9.75
C ASN A 42 -21.98 1.22 8.58
N ALA A 43 -21.36 0.93 7.43
CA ALA A 43 -22.07 0.64 6.17
C ALA A 43 -21.86 -0.80 5.65
N GLY A 44 -20.96 -1.57 6.26
CA GLY A 44 -20.59 -2.89 5.77
C GLY A 44 -19.52 -2.85 4.66
N GLU A 45 -19.47 -3.86 3.81
CA GLU A 45 -18.55 -3.94 2.69
C GLU A 45 -18.85 -2.84 1.66
N ILE A 46 -17.88 -1.95 1.44
CA ILE A 46 -17.99 -0.83 0.49
C ILE A 46 -17.60 -1.27 -0.91
N ALA A 47 -16.55 -2.09 -1.01
CA ALA A 47 -16.09 -2.63 -2.28
C ALA A 47 -15.32 -3.93 -2.04
N ASN A 48 -15.45 -4.86 -2.99
CA ASN A 48 -14.69 -6.11 -3.02
C ASN A 48 -14.13 -6.24 -4.45
N ILE A 49 -12.82 -6.07 -4.60
CA ILE A 49 -12.17 -5.81 -5.89
C ILE A 49 -11.12 -6.89 -6.15
N ASP A 50 -11.09 -7.39 -7.39
CA ASP A 50 -10.04 -8.32 -7.85
C ASP A 50 -8.66 -7.71 -7.56
N ASN A 51 -7.81 -8.49 -6.90
CA ASN A 51 -6.49 -8.04 -6.47
C ASN A 51 -5.40 -8.31 -7.51
N SER A 52 -5.72 -8.90 -8.65
CA SER A 52 -4.75 -9.26 -9.68
C SER A 52 -4.44 -8.14 -10.67
N ASP A 53 -5.10 -6.99 -10.58
CA ASP A 53 -5.05 -5.93 -11.58
C ASP A 53 -3.85 -4.98 -11.45
N TRP A 54 -3.15 -4.95 -10.31
CA TRP A 54 -2.06 -4.02 -10.03
C TRP A 54 -0.76 -4.73 -9.62
N ASP A 55 0.37 -4.02 -9.72
CA ASP A 55 1.69 -4.53 -9.35
C ASP A 55 2.40 -3.65 -8.30
N ILE A 56 2.29 -2.32 -8.42
CA ILE A 56 2.85 -1.34 -7.49
C ILE A 56 1.82 -0.29 -7.10
N ALA A 57 1.97 0.28 -5.90
CA ALA A 57 1.08 1.31 -5.39
C ALA A 57 1.90 2.45 -4.77
N PHE A 58 1.53 3.69 -5.08
CA PHE A 58 2.18 4.92 -4.67
C PHE A 58 1.30 5.67 -3.68
N ASP A 59 1.88 6.12 -2.59
CA ASP A 59 1.20 6.93 -1.58
C ASP A 59 0.62 8.21 -2.19
N ALA A 60 -0.69 8.37 -2.12
CA ALA A 60 -1.40 9.52 -2.66
C ALA A 60 -1.55 10.68 -1.65
N SER A 61 -1.13 10.50 -0.39
CA SER A 61 -1.16 11.58 0.61
C SER A 61 -0.16 12.69 0.30
N GLY A 62 -0.43 13.90 0.79
CA GLY A 62 0.34 15.09 0.42
C GLY A 62 1.85 14.95 0.62
N TYR A 63 2.28 14.42 1.77
CA TYR A 63 3.70 14.28 2.13
C TYR A 63 4.20 12.83 2.06
N GLY A 64 3.35 11.87 1.72
CA GLY A 64 3.73 10.47 1.67
C GLY A 64 4.73 10.17 0.54
N SER A 65 5.61 9.24 0.79
CA SER A 65 6.63 8.77 -0.19
C SER A 65 6.71 7.25 -0.23
N THR A 66 5.71 6.58 0.32
CA THR A 66 5.65 5.14 0.39
C THR A 66 5.32 4.54 -0.97
N ILE A 67 6.03 3.48 -1.32
CA ILE A 67 5.76 2.70 -2.53
C ILE A 67 5.69 1.23 -2.13
N ARG A 68 4.57 0.60 -2.45
CA ARG A 68 4.22 -0.78 -2.09
C ARG A 68 4.19 -1.69 -3.31
N ILE A 69 4.29 -2.99 -3.08
CA ILE A 69 4.12 -4.02 -4.11
C ILE A 69 2.86 -4.85 -3.84
N ASN A 70 2.34 -5.52 -4.85
CA ASN A 70 1.27 -6.49 -4.67
C ASN A 70 1.83 -7.87 -4.30
N GLY A 71 2.38 -7.97 -3.09
CA GLY A 71 2.93 -9.23 -2.57
C GLY A 71 1.87 -10.33 -2.39
N ALA A 72 0.60 -9.96 -2.23
CA ALA A 72 -0.49 -10.91 -2.04
C ALA A 72 -0.71 -11.83 -3.24
N ILE A 73 -0.44 -11.36 -4.45
CA ILE A 73 -0.53 -12.18 -5.68
C ILE A 73 0.81 -12.75 -6.12
N GLY A 74 1.87 -12.62 -5.31
CA GLY A 74 3.19 -13.17 -5.60
C GLY A 74 4.13 -12.23 -6.36
N THR A 75 3.88 -10.92 -6.36
CA THR A 75 4.87 -9.94 -6.82
C THR A 75 6.03 -9.90 -5.82
N GLU A 76 7.26 -10.03 -6.29
CA GLU A 76 8.49 -9.99 -5.49
C GLU A 76 9.34 -8.78 -5.91
N LEU A 77 10.00 -8.15 -4.94
CA LEU A 77 10.91 -7.03 -5.19
C LEU A 77 12.28 -7.32 -4.60
N TYR A 78 13.31 -7.08 -5.40
CA TYR A 78 14.71 -7.24 -5.02
C TYR A 78 15.42 -5.90 -5.18
N LYS A 79 16.12 -5.45 -4.13
CA LYS A 79 17.00 -4.30 -4.24
C LYS A 79 18.34 -4.74 -4.84
N TYR A 80 18.81 -4.06 -5.89
CA TYR A 80 20.09 -4.34 -6.51
C TYR A 80 21.24 -4.04 -5.52
N PRO A 81 22.07 -5.04 -5.16
CA PRO A 81 23.04 -4.88 -4.09
C PRO A 81 24.38 -4.30 -4.55
N ASP A 82 24.70 -4.38 -5.86
CA ASP A 82 26.06 -4.21 -6.37
C ASP A 82 26.31 -2.85 -7.02
N GLY A 83 25.32 -1.93 -6.94
CA GLY A 83 25.46 -0.62 -7.57
C GLY A 83 24.32 0.36 -7.28
N ASP A 84 24.28 1.42 -8.07
CA ASP A 84 23.29 2.49 -7.98
C ASP A 84 22.62 2.79 -9.33
N THR A 85 21.95 3.92 -9.44
CA THR A 85 21.20 4.31 -10.65
C THR A 85 22.06 4.46 -11.90
N SER A 86 23.39 4.60 -11.77
CA SER A 86 24.32 4.65 -12.91
C SER A 86 24.48 3.29 -13.62
N ASP A 87 24.15 2.21 -12.93
CA ASP A 87 24.24 0.84 -13.45
C ASP A 87 22.97 0.38 -14.21
N TRP A 88 22.03 1.29 -14.48
CA TRP A 88 20.81 0.98 -15.20
C TRP A 88 21.02 0.17 -16.48
N ALA A 89 22.05 0.53 -17.27
CA ALA A 89 22.33 -0.12 -18.55
C ALA A 89 22.94 -1.52 -18.39
N THR A 90 23.67 -1.75 -17.30
CA THR A 90 24.46 -2.98 -17.08
C THR A 90 23.84 -3.93 -16.08
N LEU A 91 22.77 -3.50 -15.35
CA LEU A 91 22.08 -4.36 -14.40
C LEU A 91 21.62 -5.64 -15.07
N ASP A 92 22.03 -6.77 -14.51
CA ASP A 92 21.54 -8.10 -14.83
C ASP A 92 20.98 -8.80 -13.57
N THR A 93 20.58 -10.04 -13.67
CA THR A 93 20.02 -10.81 -12.55
C THR A 93 20.94 -11.92 -12.07
N ALA A 94 22.25 -11.85 -12.39
CA ALA A 94 23.21 -12.83 -11.89
C ALA A 94 23.21 -12.82 -10.36
N GLY A 95 23.03 -13.99 -9.75
CA GLY A 95 23.00 -14.13 -8.30
C GLY A 95 21.74 -13.60 -7.60
N ILE A 96 20.65 -13.31 -8.30
CA ILE A 96 19.41 -12.72 -7.73
C ILE A 96 18.84 -13.55 -6.56
N SER A 97 19.08 -14.86 -6.53
CA SER A 97 18.66 -15.71 -5.40
C SER A 97 19.33 -15.37 -4.06
N SER A 98 20.41 -14.60 -4.10
CA SER A 98 21.12 -14.11 -2.91
C SER A 98 20.87 -12.62 -2.63
N TRP A 99 20.12 -11.93 -3.49
CA TRP A 99 19.83 -10.51 -3.28
C TRP A 99 18.82 -10.31 -2.15
N PRO A 100 18.87 -9.16 -1.47
CA PRO A 100 17.84 -8.81 -0.49
C PRO A 100 16.46 -8.73 -1.14
N MET A 101 15.57 -9.65 -0.77
CA MET A 101 14.15 -9.50 -1.07
C MET A 101 13.54 -8.54 -0.06
N VAL A 102 12.78 -7.57 -0.54
CA VAL A 102 12.17 -6.53 0.27
C VAL A 102 10.65 -6.64 0.25
N TYR A 103 10.02 -6.33 1.38
CA TYR A 103 8.61 -6.56 1.61
C TYR A 103 7.93 -5.31 2.13
N ASP A 104 6.62 -5.21 1.89
CA ASP A 104 5.78 -4.25 2.59
C ASP A 104 5.69 -4.60 4.07
N SER A 105 5.59 -3.59 4.92
CA SER A 105 5.27 -3.78 6.33
C SER A 105 3.83 -4.31 6.49
N ASP A 106 3.67 -5.27 7.37
CA ASP A 106 2.38 -5.81 7.83
C ASP A 106 1.77 -5.03 8.99
N THR A 107 2.51 -4.06 9.55
CA THR A 107 2.11 -3.30 10.74
C THR A 107 1.88 -1.81 10.48
N THR A 108 2.30 -1.29 9.32
CA THR A 108 2.12 0.12 8.97
C THR A 108 2.00 0.35 7.45
N TRP A 109 1.10 1.24 7.08
CA TRP A 109 0.94 1.69 5.70
C TRP A 109 2.15 2.48 5.18
N ALA A 110 2.91 3.12 6.07
CA ALA A 110 4.09 3.92 5.73
C ALA A 110 5.34 3.08 5.41
N GLY A 111 5.29 1.77 5.60
CA GLY A 111 6.41 0.85 5.35
C GLY A 111 6.21 0.08 4.05
N GLY A 112 6.43 0.70 2.91
CA GLY A 112 6.40 0.01 1.61
C GLY A 112 7.68 -0.77 1.32
N ALA A 113 7.62 -1.74 0.43
CA ALA A 113 8.76 -2.57 0.04
C ALA A 113 9.94 -1.73 -0.49
N PHE A 114 9.67 -0.71 -1.28
CA PHE A 114 10.70 0.21 -1.77
C PHE A 114 11.31 1.09 -0.66
N ASN A 115 10.62 1.23 0.48
CA ASN A 115 11.09 2.05 1.60
C ASN A 115 11.97 1.29 2.60
N THR A 116 12.40 0.09 2.26
CA THR A 116 13.29 -0.75 3.08
C THR A 116 14.76 -0.53 2.72
N GLY A 117 15.68 -1.04 3.55
CA GLY A 117 17.11 -0.96 3.29
C GLY A 117 17.67 0.47 3.36
N LYS A 118 17.11 1.30 4.23
CA LYS A 118 17.60 2.67 4.50
C LYS A 118 18.98 2.64 5.13
N THR A 119 19.78 3.64 4.76
CA THR A 119 21.08 3.91 5.41
C THR A 119 20.90 4.64 6.75
N SER A 120 21.99 5.04 7.39
CA SER A 120 21.93 5.89 8.59
C SER A 120 21.58 7.36 8.29
N ASN A 121 21.46 7.74 7.02
CA ASN A 121 21.02 9.08 6.62
C ASN A 121 19.51 9.25 6.94
N PRO A 122 19.10 10.20 7.79
CA PRO A 122 17.68 10.41 8.12
C PRO A 122 16.83 10.87 6.93
N MET A 123 17.45 11.33 5.85
CA MET A 123 16.76 11.73 4.61
C MET A 123 16.60 10.59 3.61
N ASP A 124 17.15 9.42 3.92
CA ASP A 124 17.03 8.21 3.09
C ASP A 124 15.66 7.56 3.28
N LEU A 125 14.91 7.45 2.19
CA LEU A 125 13.58 6.84 2.15
C LEU A 125 13.61 5.38 1.66
N GLY A 126 14.81 4.82 1.41
CA GLY A 126 15.03 3.46 0.94
C GLY A 126 15.17 3.36 -0.58
N TRP A 127 14.34 4.08 -1.34
CA TRP A 127 14.42 4.15 -2.79
C TRP A 127 15.06 5.43 -3.31
N GLY A 128 15.28 6.43 -2.42
CA GLY A 128 15.85 7.71 -2.78
C GLY A 128 16.05 8.63 -1.58
N ILE A 129 16.73 9.72 -1.81
CA ILE A 129 17.11 10.72 -0.81
C ILE A 129 16.23 11.97 -0.92
N TYR A 130 15.61 12.36 0.21
CA TYR A 130 14.88 13.61 0.30
C TYR A 130 15.79 14.81 0.42
N SER A 131 15.56 15.84 -0.40
CA SER A 131 16.27 17.12 -0.36
C SER A 131 15.46 18.14 0.45
N THR A 132 16.03 18.66 1.53
CA THR A 132 15.45 19.74 2.33
C THR A 132 15.45 21.10 1.64
N ILE A 133 16.17 21.23 0.52
CA ILE A 133 16.27 22.48 -0.26
C ILE A 133 15.18 22.53 -1.33
N THR A 134 15.03 21.44 -2.10
CA THR A 134 14.06 21.39 -3.20
C THR A 134 12.73 20.79 -2.80
N HIS A 135 12.67 20.12 -1.64
CA HIS A 135 11.53 19.32 -1.17
C HIS A 135 11.14 18.20 -2.14
N HIS A 136 12.10 17.71 -2.90
CA HIS A 136 11.94 16.55 -3.77
C HIS A 136 12.69 15.34 -3.18
N VAL A 137 12.26 14.15 -3.58
CA VAL A 137 13.06 12.93 -3.39
C VAL A 137 13.71 12.59 -4.71
N VAL A 138 14.98 12.29 -4.69
CA VAL A 138 15.75 11.84 -5.87
C VAL A 138 16.09 10.37 -5.65
N GLY A 139 15.73 9.52 -6.62
CA GLY A 139 16.02 8.10 -6.57
C GLY A 139 17.51 7.79 -6.63
N ASP A 140 17.95 6.87 -5.81
CA ASP A 140 19.36 6.44 -5.70
C ASP A 140 19.54 4.93 -5.81
N SER A 141 18.47 4.18 -5.96
CA SER A 141 18.47 2.73 -5.90
C SER A 141 17.87 2.11 -7.16
N LEU A 142 18.39 0.95 -7.55
CA LEU A 142 17.83 0.08 -8.58
C LEU A 142 17.15 -1.14 -7.95
N PHE A 143 16.13 -1.63 -8.63
CA PHE A 143 15.35 -2.79 -8.22
C PHE A 143 15.13 -3.75 -9.39
N VAL A 144 14.89 -5.00 -9.05
CA VAL A 144 14.29 -5.98 -9.95
C VAL A 144 12.96 -6.40 -9.36
N ILE A 145 11.89 -6.21 -10.12
CA ILE A 145 10.56 -6.66 -9.77
C ILE A 145 10.23 -7.92 -10.56
N LYS A 146 9.83 -8.98 -9.85
CA LYS A 146 9.30 -10.21 -10.45
C LYS A 146 7.79 -10.20 -10.30
N LEU A 147 7.11 -10.16 -11.42
CA LEU A 147 5.65 -10.10 -11.50
C LEU A 147 5.03 -11.49 -11.29
N ASN A 148 3.76 -11.53 -10.93
CA ASN A 148 3.03 -12.78 -10.67
C ASN A 148 2.99 -13.77 -11.86
N ASN A 149 3.21 -13.29 -13.08
CA ASN A 149 3.34 -14.12 -14.28
C ASN A 149 4.77 -14.69 -14.48
N GLY A 150 5.69 -14.43 -13.53
CA GLY A 150 7.08 -14.87 -13.55
C GLY A 150 8.03 -13.98 -14.36
N SER A 151 7.54 -12.97 -15.08
CA SER A 151 8.41 -12.03 -15.79
C SER A 151 9.16 -11.11 -14.83
N MET A 152 10.40 -10.77 -15.17
CA MET A 152 11.23 -9.85 -14.40
C MET A 152 11.46 -8.55 -15.18
N LYS A 153 11.40 -7.45 -14.46
CA LYS A 153 11.74 -6.13 -14.99
C LYS A 153 12.77 -5.47 -14.07
N LYS A 154 13.75 -4.78 -14.62
CA LYS A 154 14.51 -3.79 -13.87
C LYS A 154 13.64 -2.54 -13.70
N LEU A 155 13.75 -1.89 -12.53
CA LEU A 155 12.90 -0.77 -12.15
C LEU A 155 13.71 0.26 -11.36
N GLN A 156 13.48 1.53 -11.65
CA GLN A 156 14.02 2.67 -10.93
C GLN A 156 12.90 3.65 -10.62
N ILE A 157 12.78 4.04 -9.35
CA ILE A 157 12.02 5.23 -8.98
C ILE A 157 12.97 6.41 -9.15
N GLU A 158 12.71 7.29 -10.10
CA GLU A 158 13.60 8.39 -10.43
C GLU A 158 13.44 9.58 -9.50
N SER A 159 12.18 9.91 -9.17
CA SER A 159 11.91 11.02 -8.26
C SER A 159 10.48 11.03 -7.72
N LEU A 160 10.30 11.75 -6.60
CA LEU A 160 9.03 12.34 -6.20
C LEU A 160 9.20 13.86 -6.20
N ALA A 161 8.59 14.52 -7.15
CA ALA A 161 8.71 15.95 -7.35
C ALA A 161 7.35 16.57 -7.71
N SER A 162 7.01 17.70 -7.11
CA SER A 162 5.76 18.43 -7.37
C SER A 162 4.50 17.56 -7.28
N GLY A 163 4.51 16.60 -6.33
CA GLY A 163 3.38 15.69 -6.11
C GLY A 163 3.25 14.56 -7.13
N SER A 164 4.29 14.27 -7.91
CA SER A 164 4.30 13.19 -8.89
C SER A 164 5.49 12.26 -8.66
N PHE A 165 5.25 10.96 -8.72
CA PHE A 165 6.27 9.93 -8.80
C PHE A 165 6.65 9.72 -10.27
N ASN A 166 7.94 9.86 -10.58
CA ASN A 166 8.49 9.50 -11.88
C ASN A 166 9.29 8.22 -11.72
N PHE A 167 9.07 7.26 -12.57
CA PHE A 167 9.74 5.98 -12.54
C PHE A 167 9.89 5.40 -13.93
N LYS A 168 10.81 4.46 -14.06
CA LYS A 168 10.99 3.71 -15.29
C LYS A 168 11.21 2.24 -15.01
N TYR A 169 10.88 1.43 -15.99
CA TYR A 169 11.16 0.00 -15.98
C TYR A 169 11.44 -0.50 -17.38
N ALA A 170 12.15 -1.62 -17.48
CA ALA A 170 12.47 -2.26 -18.75
C ALA A 170 12.61 -3.77 -18.55
N ASN A 171 12.66 -4.53 -19.62
CA ASN A 171 13.20 -5.90 -19.56
C ASN A 171 14.64 -5.87 -19.02
N ILE A 172 15.10 -6.98 -18.46
CA ILE A 172 16.46 -7.05 -17.89
C ILE A 172 17.53 -6.70 -18.94
N ASP A 173 17.32 -7.09 -20.19
CA ASP A 173 18.20 -6.78 -21.33
C ASP A 173 18.12 -5.31 -21.80
N GLY A 174 17.29 -4.50 -21.17
CA GLY A 174 17.07 -3.08 -21.51
C GLY A 174 16.05 -2.82 -22.61
N THR A 175 15.49 -3.85 -23.22
CA THR A 175 14.40 -3.67 -24.21
C THR A 175 13.08 -3.27 -23.54
N ASN A 176 12.17 -2.68 -24.32
CA ASN A 176 10.84 -2.25 -23.87
C ASN A 176 10.92 -1.35 -22.62
N GLU A 177 11.80 -0.36 -22.66
CA GLU A 177 11.86 0.66 -21.61
C GLU A 177 10.62 1.55 -21.67
N VAL A 178 10.00 1.71 -20.51
CA VAL A 178 8.83 2.55 -20.28
C VAL A 178 9.18 3.57 -19.21
N ASN A 179 8.84 4.84 -19.46
CA ASN A 179 8.99 5.94 -18.52
C ASN A 179 7.60 6.45 -18.16
N GLU A 180 7.29 6.49 -16.87
CA GLU A 180 5.94 6.77 -16.37
C GLU A 180 5.93 7.82 -15.27
N THR A 181 4.78 8.47 -15.15
CA THR A 181 4.51 9.44 -14.10
C THR A 181 3.16 9.16 -13.46
N VAL A 182 3.15 8.90 -12.15
CA VAL A 182 1.93 8.78 -11.36
C VAL A 182 1.74 10.04 -10.52
N SER A 183 0.70 10.80 -10.81
CA SER A 183 0.38 12.02 -10.06
C SER A 183 -0.53 11.71 -8.87
N LYS A 184 -0.15 12.18 -7.69
CA LYS A 184 -0.98 12.08 -6.47
C LYS A 184 -2.35 12.72 -6.66
N SER A 185 -2.44 13.79 -7.45
CA SER A 185 -3.69 14.51 -7.70
C SER A 185 -4.72 13.66 -8.45
N SER A 186 -4.28 12.68 -9.27
CA SER A 186 -5.17 11.71 -9.92
C SER A 186 -5.91 10.80 -8.93
N PHE A 187 -5.37 10.67 -7.72
CA PHE A 187 -5.88 9.80 -6.65
C PHE A 187 -6.31 10.60 -5.41
N SER A 188 -6.70 11.85 -5.60
CA SER A 188 -7.15 12.70 -4.49
C SER A 188 -8.28 12.05 -3.68
N GLY A 189 -8.15 12.06 -2.35
CA GLY A 189 -9.09 11.43 -1.44
C GLY A 189 -8.94 9.91 -1.31
N ARG A 190 -7.84 9.35 -1.79
CA ARG A 190 -7.44 7.94 -1.62
C ARG A 190 -6.11 7.83 -0.90
N ASN A 191 -5.81 6.66 -0.36
CA ASN A 191 -4.52 6.44 0.29
C ASN A 191 -3.42 6.13 -0.73
N PHE A 192 -3.77 5.42 -1.82
CA PHE A 192 -2.81 5.02 -2.84
C PHE A 192 -3.33 5.23 -4.26
N GLY A 193 -2.41 5.53 -5.16
CA GLY A 193 -2.56 5.39 -6.61
C GLY A 193 -1.88 4.09 -7.05
N TYR A 194 -2.55 3.28 -7.85
CA TYR A 194 -2.07 1.97 -8.26
C TYR A 194 -1.60 1.99 -9.71
N TYR A 195 -0.65 1.12 -10.03
CA TYR A 195 -0.13 0.96 -11.38
C TYR A 195 0.08 -0.51 -11.71
N SER A 196 -0.31 -0.91 -12.91
CA SER A 196 0.00 -2.22 -13.47
C SER A 196 1.15 -2.13 -14.46
N ILE A 197 2.30 -2.71 -14.10
CA ILE A 197 3.44 -2.86 -15.01
C ILE A 197 3.10 -3.78 -16.19
N ARG A 198 2.22 -4.76 -15.95
CA ARG A 198 1.76 -5.71 -16.98
C ARG A 198 0.84 -5.11 -18.02
N ALA A 199 0.01 -4.15 -17.62
CA ALA A 199 -0.96 -3.47 -18.48
C ALA A 199 -0.50 -2.05 -18.88
N GLU A 200 0.63 -1.59 -18.34
CA GLU A 200 1.22 -0.25 -18.58
C GLU A 200 0.20 0.87 -18.34
N THR A 201 -0.49 0.83 -17.16
CA THR A 201 -1.57 1.78 -16.88
C THR A 201 -1.75 2.05 -15.39
N GLU A 202 -2.16 3.29 -15.08
CA GLU A 202 -2.69 3.67 -13.77
C GLU A 202 -4.05 3.01 -13.50
N ILE A 203 -4.30 2.63 -12.26
CA ILE A 203 -5.54 1.99 -11.83
C ILE A 203 -6.12 2.75 -10.65
N ASN A 204 -7.35 3.23 -10.80
CA ASN A 204 -8.10 3.89 -9.75
C ASN A 204 -9.07 2.91 -9.10
N ARG A 205 -8.57 2.06 -8.19
CA ARG A 205 -9.32 0.95 -7.62
C ARG A 205 -9.80 1.20 -6.18
N GLU A 206 -9.06 1.99 -5.41
CA GLU A 206 -9.40 2.25 -4.02
C GLU A 206 -10.62 3.18 -3.91
N PRO A 207 -11.65 2.85 -3.09
CA PRO A 207 -12.71 3.79 -2.76
C PRO A 207 -12.16 5.02 -2.02
N ALA A 208 -12.97 6.09 -1.93
CA ALA A 208 -12.56 7.26 -1.15
C ALA A 208 -12.19 6.86 0.28
N SER A 209 -11.03 7.31 0.78
CA SER A 209 -10.51 6.94 2.10
C SER A 209 -11.45 7.32 3.27
N SER A 210 -12.37 8.26 3.04
CA SER A 210 -13.41 8.64 4.00
C SER A 210 -14.62 7.69 4.04
N SER A 211 -14.70 6.70 3.13
CA SER A 211 -15.86 5.82 3.01
C SER A 211 -15.67 4.44 3.65
N TRP A 212 -14.47 4.09 4.10
CA TRP A 212 -14.13 2.81 4.68
C TRP A 212 -13.18 2.96 5.88
N ASP A 213 -13.10 1.95 6.71
CA ASP A 213 -12.33 1.97 7.97
C ASP A 213 -11.16 0.97 7.93
N PHE A 214 -11.29 -0.15 7.16
CA PHE A 214 -10.24 -1.16 6.97
C PHE A 214 -10.50 -2.03 5.73
#